data_85fc3ab96fe36d1fe0db0fe59151f476
#
_entry.id   85fc3ab96fe36d1fe0db0fe59151f476
#
_cell.length_a   1.000
_cell.length_b   1.000
_cell.length_c   1.000
_cell.angle_alpha   90.00
_cell.angle_beta   90.00
_cell.angle_gamma   90.00
#
_symmetry.space_group_name_H-M   'P 1'
#
loop_
_entity.id
_entity.type
_entity.pdbx_description
1 polymer ?
#
loop_
_entity_poly.entity_id
_entity_poly.type
_entity_poly.pdbx_seq_one_letter_code
_entity_poly.pdbx_strand_id
1 'polypeptide(L)'
;NIKKNTVGHGALIIALGGPAMLIGLGGGAASSVESGKMQEDLDFASVQRGNPEMQRRCQEVIEAAFHCTPNIIETIHDVGAGGLSNAVPEILNDNNLGGIIELRKIPSADPALSPMEIWCNEAQERYVLLIKEQNLDKFSDICEREKAPFAVIGRTTSEEKLLVYDSVEKHFAVDLPMSIIFDKPPRLLIKAQRKVSIYKNSDHSNIELSKVAHDILKFPSVGDKRF
;
A
#
# COMPACT_ATOMS: atom_id res chain seq x y z
N ASN A 1 1.88 1.21 20.09
CA ASN A 1 2.70 0.09 19.57
C ASN A 1 1.95 -1.21 19.82
N ILE A 2 1.26 -1.70 18.79
CA ILE A 2 0.66 -3.04 18.82
C ILE A 2 1.80 -4.03 18.67
N LYS A 3 1.99 -4.89 19.65
CA LYS A 3 2.94 -5.99 19.53
C LYS A 3 2.34 -7.00 18.55
N LYS A 4 2.96 -7.16 17.38
CA LYS A 4 2.55 -8.18 16.40
C LYS A 4 2.69 -9.55 17.03
N ASN A 5 1.63 -10.35 17.02
CA ASN A 5 1.67 -11.73 17.47
C ASN A 5 2.30 -12.60 16.36
N THR A 6 2.89 -13.72 16.75
CA THR A 6 3.31 -14.72 15.77
C THR A 6 2.08 -15.47 15.26
N VAL A 7 1.82 -15.38 13.97
CA VAL A 7 0.68 -16.04 13.33
C VAL A 7 1.10 -17.41 12.79
N GLY A 8 0.28 -18.42 13.02
CA GLY A 8 0.47 -19.74 12.43
C GLY A 8 -0.22 -19.88 11.06
N HIS A 9 0.10 -20.97 10.36
CA HIS A 9 -0.64 -21.35 9.14
C HIS A 9 -2.12 -21.64 9.44
N GLY A 10 -2.99 -21.51 8.43
CA GLY A 10 -4.42 -21.71 8.54
C GLY A 10 -5.20 -20.48 9.03
N ALA A 11 -4.52 -19.37 9.34
CA ALA A 11 -5.19 -18.11 9.64
C ALA A 11 -5.93 -17.57 8.40
N LEU A 12 -7.05 -16.89 8.65
CA LEU A 12 -7.81 -16.22 7.60
C LEU A 12 -7.13 -14.93 7.17
N ILE A 13 -7.07 -14.70 5.88
CA ILE A 13 -6.62 -13.45 5.27
C ILE A 13 -7.88 -12.63 4.96
N ILE A 14 -8.02 -11.50 5.62
CA ILE A 14 -9.18 -10.62 5.52
C ILE A 14 -8.79 -9.35 4.76
N ALA A 15 -9.60 -8.97 3.77
CA ALA A 15 -9.63 -7.61 3.25
C ALA A 15 -10.76 -6.85 3.94
N LEU A 16 -10.43 -5.80 4.68
CA LEU A 16 -11.37 -4.91 5.36
C LEU A 16 -11.39 -3.58 4.64
N GLY A 17 -12.57 -3.02 4.41
CA GLY A 17 -12.75 -1.67 3.89
C GLY A 17 -13.35 -1.60 2.49
N GLY A 18 -13.06 -0.52 1.77
CA GLY A 18 -13.68 -0.21 0.49
C GLY A 18 -13.40 -1.22 -0.63
N PRO A 19 -14.22 -1.23 -1.67
CA PRO A 19 -14.05 -2.14 -2.81
C PRO A 19 -12.85 -1.75 -3.68
N ALA A 20 -12.35 -2.71 -4.44
CA ALA A 20 -11.42 -2.47 -5.54
C ALA A 20 -12.08 -1.56 -6.59
N MET A 21 -11.33 -0.57 -7.08
CA MET A 21 -11.74 0.39 -8.10
C MET A 21 -10.56 0.67 -9.03
N LEU A 22 -10.81 1.24 -10.21
CA LEU A 22 -9.77 1.69 -11.14
C LEU A 22 -9.06 2.94 -10.61
N ILE A 23 -8.21 2.76 -9.59
CA ILE A 23 -7.46 3.83 -8.93
C ILE A 23 -6.03 3.36 -8.70
N GLY A 24 -5.06 4.22 -9.02
CA GLY A 24 -3.65 4.00 -8.71
C GLY A 24 -2.99 2.86 -9.47
N LEU A 25 -3.54 2.43 -10.61
CA LEU A 25 -2.98 1.31 -11.40
C LEU A 25 -1.58 1.59 -11.97
N GLY A 26 -1.19 2.85 -12.07
CA GLY A 26 0.16 3.24 -12.46
C GLY A 26 1.21 3.06 -11.35
N GLY A 27 0.78 2.83 -10.11
CA GLY A 27 1.65 2.68 -8.95
C GLY A 27 2.56 3.89 -8.71
N GLY A 28 3.62 3.69 -7.93
CA GLY A 28 4.63 4.72 -7.68
C GLY A 28 5.37 5.23 -8.93
N ALA A 29 5.34 4.47 -10.03
CA ALA A 29 5.90 4.90 -11.32
C ALA A 29 5.09 6.07 -11.92
N ALA A 30 3.77 6.10 -11.77
CA ALA A 30 2.92 7.17 -12.28
C ALA A 30 3.21 8.51 -11.60
N SER A 31 3.54 8.51 -10.30
CA SER A 31 3.89 9.73 -9.56
C SER A 31 5.26 10.31 -9.95
N SER A 32 6.08 9.55 -10.67
CA SER A 32 7.43 9.95 -11.11
C SER A 32 7.48 10.40 -12.57
N VAL A 33 6.36 10.33 -13.31
CA VAL A 33 6.27 10.76 -14.71
C VAL A 33 5.81 12.21 -14.78
N GLU A 34 6.40 12.99 -15.70
CA GLU A 34 5.96 14.36 -15.98
C GLU A 34 4.49 14.37 -16.46
N SER A 35 3.69 15.26 -15.86
CA SER A 35 2.27 15.43 -16.22
C SER A 35 2.10 15.62 -17.73
N GLY A 36 1.17 14.87 -18.32
CA GLY A 36 0.85 14.94 -19.75
C GLY A 36 1.65 14.00 -20.65
N LYS A 37 2.53 13.15 -20.10
CA LYS A 37 3.26 12.12 -20.87
C LYS A 37 2.61 10.74 -20.85
N MET A 38 1.64 10.53 -19.96
CA MET A 38 0.87 9.28 -19.89
C MET A 38 -0.37 9.35 -20.78
N GLN A 39 -0.91 8.18 -21.13
CA GLN A 39 -2.22 8.12 -21.77
C GLN A 39 -3.30 8.63 -20.81
N GLU A 40 -4.27 9.38 -21.31
CA GLU A 40 -5.32 10.04 -20.54
C GLU A 40 -6.06 9.09 -19.61
N ASP A 41 -6.36 7.85 -20.07
CA ASP A 41 -7.01 6.81 -19.27
C ASP A 41 -6.17 6.37 -18.05
N LEU A 42 -4.84 6.31 -18.19
CA LEU A 42 -3.92 6.00 -17.10
C LEU A 42 -3.79 7.15 -16.11
N ASP A 43 -3.85 8.40 -16.58
CA ASP A 43 -3.86 9.57 -15.72
C ASP A 43 -5.12 9.58 -14.84
N PHE A 44 -6.29 9.27 -15.40
CA PHE A 44 -7.53 9.16 -14.62
C PHE A 44 -7.50 8.00 -13.62
N ALA A 45 -6.93 6.86 -14.00
CA ALA A 45 -6.78 5.68 -13.14
C ALA A 45 -5.69 5.87 -12.05
N SER A 46 -4.88 6.92 -12.13
CA SER A 46 -3.83 7.23 -11.15
C SER A 46 -4.30 8.17 -10.04
N VAL A 47 -5.52 8.73 -10.13
CA VAL A 47 -6.07 9.64 -9.13
C VAL A 47 -6.51 8.85 -7.90
N GLN A 48 -5.93 9.17 -6.75
CA GLN A 48 -6.39 8.67 -5.45
C GLN A 48 -7.57 9.49 -4.95
N ARG A 49 -8.57 8.81 -4.40
CA ARG A 49 -9.78 9.46 -3.85
C ARG A 49 -10.03 8.90 -2.45
N GLY A 50 -9.96 9.76 -1.45
CA GLY A 50 -10.24 9.40 -0.07
C GLY A 50 -11.73 9.20 0.18
N ASN A 51 -12.07 8.27 1.06
CA ASN A 51 -13.40 8.07 1.61
C ASN A 51 -13.34 8.12 3.15
N PRO A 52 -13.47 9.33 3.75
CA PRO A 52 -13.33 9.49 5.20
C PRO A 52 -14.33 8.67 6.03
N GLU A 53 -15.52 8.45 5.49
CA GLU A 53 -16.53 7.60 6.16
C GLU A 53 -16.07 6.15 6.23
N MET A 54 -15.58 5.59 5.13
CA MET A 54 -15.05 4.24 5.10
C MET A 54 -13.84 4.09 6.03
N GLN A 55 -12.94 5.07 6.01
CA GLN A 55 -11.78 5.09 6.92
C GLN A 55 -12.23 5.06 8.38
N ARG A 56 -13.21 5.88 8.76
CA ARG A 56 -13.74 5.90 10.12
C ARG A 56 -14.35 4.56 10.51
N ARG A 57 -15.15 3.94 9.65
CA ARG A 57 -15.76 2.64 9.90
C ARG A 57 -14.69 1.55 10.11
N CYS A 58 -13.69 1.49 9.26
CA CYS A 58 -12.58 0.54 9.41
C CYS A 58 -11.80 0.78 10.71
N GLN A 59 -11.56 2.03 11.08
CA GLN A 59 -10.88 2.39 12.32
C GLN A 59 -11.65 1.91 13.55
N GLU A 60 -12.98 2.10 13.58
CA GLU A 60 -13.82 1.60 14.69
C GLU A 60 -13.77 0.07 14.78
N VAL A 61 -13.78 -0.64 13.65
CA VAL A 61 -13.63 -2.10 13.64
C VAL A 61 -12.29 -2.53 14.21
N ILE A 62 -11.21 -1.90 13.76
CA ILE A 62 -9.84 -2.22 14.21
C ILE A 62 -9.72 -1.97 15.71
N GLU A 63 -10.22 -0.84 16.18
CA GLU A 63 -10.16 -0.47 17.60
C GLU A 63 -11.01 -1.42 18.47
N ALA A 64 -12.23 -1.71 18.06
CA ALA A 64 -13.11 -2.64 18.78
C ALA A 64 -12.53 -4.05 18.82
N ALA A 65 -11.98 -4.54 17.71
CA ALA A 65 -11.37 -5.87 17.65
C ALA A 65 -10.09 -5.95 18.50
N PHE A 66 -9.30 -4.88 18.54
CA PHE A 66 -8.10 -4.78 19.37
C PHE A 66 -8.42 -4.81 20.88
N HIS A 67 -9.51 -4.17 21.31
CA HIS A 67 -9.94 -4.16 22.70
C HIS A 67 -10.62 -5.45 23.16
N CYS A 68 -10.86 -6.40 22.28
CA CYS A 68 -11.31 -7.72 22.68
C CYS A 68 -10.26 -8.45 23.53
N THR A 69 -10.72 -9.26 24.46
CA THR A 69 -9.84 -10.11 25.27
C THR A 69 -10.19 -11.58 25.06
N PRO A 70 -9.32 -12.36 24.39
CA PRO A 70 -8.09 -11.96 23.70
C PRO A 70 -8.34 -11.08 22.48
N ASN A 71 -7.30 -10.33 22.02
CA ASN A 71 -7.36 -9.58 20.78
C ASN A 71 -7.70 -10.52 19.61
N ILE A 72 -8.59 -10.07 18.72
CA ILE A 72 -9.06 -10.83 17.55
C ILE A 72 -8.04 -10.74 16.41
N ILE A 73 -7.40 -9.57 16.24
CA ILE A 73 -6.47 -9.29 15.15
C ILE A 73 -5.08 -9.76 15.56
N GLU A 74 -4.54 -10.73 14.83
CA GLU A 74 -3.16 -11.21 15.06
C GLU A 74 -2.13 -10.24 14.47
N THR A 75 -2.36 -9.76 13.24
CA THR A 75 -1.53 -8.78 12.55
C THR A 75 -2.35 -8.01 11.52
N ILE A 76 -1.88 -6.82 11.15
CA ILE A 76 -2.56 -5.90 10.23
C ILE A 76 -1.55 -5.12 9.40
N HIS A 77 -1.89 -4.89 8.13
CA HIS A 77 -1.25 -3.96 7.21
C HIS A 77 -2.28 -3.04 6.56
N ASP A 78 -1.95 -1.80 6.35
CA ASP A 78 -2.72 -0.91 5.47
C ASP A 78 -2.44 -1.25 4.00
N VAL A 79 -3.38 -0.92 3.13
CA VAL A 79 -3.26 -1.09 1.68
C VAL A 79 -2.91 0.26 1.07
N GLY A 80 -1.64 0.42 0.74
CA GLY A 80 -1.10 1.63 0.11
C GLY A 80 -0.69 1.40 -1.34
N ALA A 81 0.51 1.89 -1.68
CA ALA A 81 1.10 1.74 -3.01
C ALA A 81 1.20 0.26 -3.43
N GLY A 82 0.82 -0.03 -4.68
CA GLY A 82 0.75 -1.40 -5.20
C GLY A 82 -0.47 -2.19 -4.75
N GLY A 83 -1.34 -1.64 -3.91
CA GLY A 83 -2.59 -2.29 -3.51
C GLY A 83 -2.37 -3.58 -2.72
N LEU A 84 -3.24 -4.55 -2.94
CA LEU A 84 -3.14 -5.87 -2.31
C LEU A 84 -1.92 -6.66 -2.78
N SER A 85 -1.38 -6.34 -3.97
CA SER A 85 -0.17 -6.99 -4.50
C SER A 85 1.08 -6.67 -3.68
N ASN A 86 1.04 -5.63 -2.86
CA ASN A 86 2.07 -5.30 -1.89
C ASN A 86 1.68 -5.74 -0.46
N ALA A 87 0.51 -5.33 0.02
CA ALA A 87 0.11 -5.53 1.41
C ALA A 87 -0.03 -7.02 1.80
N VAL A 88 -0.55 -7.86 0.89
CA VAL A 88 -0.71 -9.30 1.19
C VAL A 88 0.64 -10.02 1.27
N PRO A 89 1.56 -9.90 0.30
CA PRO A 89 2.89 -10.48 0.44
C PRO A 89 3.63 -9.98 1.69
N GLU A 90 3.57 -8.69 2.00
CA GLU A 90 4.25 -8.12 3.17
C GLU A 90 3.77 -8.74 4.48
N ILE A 91 2.46 -8.83 4.70
CA ILE A 91 1.91 -9.41 5.93
C ILE A 91 2.25 -10.90 6.05
N LEU A 92 2.32 -11.64 4.93
CA LEU A 92 2.75 -13.03 4.89
C LEU A 92 4.23 -13.18 5.22
N ASN A 93 5.09 -12.38 4.57
CA ASN A 93 6.53 -12.40 4.78
C ASN A 93 6.93 -12.02 6.20
N ASP A 94 6.28 -11.02 6.80
CA ASP A 94 6.49 -10.62 8.20
C ASP A 94 6.26 -11.76 9.20
N ASN A 95 5.49 -12.77 8.80
CA ASN A 95 5.16 -13.92 9.62
C ASN A 95 5.81 -15.24 9.15
N ASN A 96 6.68 -15.20 8.14
CA ASN A 96 7.32 -16.37 7.50
C ASN A 96 6.27 -17.39 7.03
N LEU A 97 5.24 -16.91 6.34
CA LEU A 97 4.14 -17.70 5.84
C LEU A 97 3.98 -17.50 4.33
N GLY A 98 3.32 -18.45 3.69
CA GLY A 98 2.70 -18.25 2.38
C GLY A 98 1.20 -18.04 2.49
N GLY A 99 0.53 -17.96 1.34
CA GLY A 99 -0.91 -17.80 1.33
C GLY A 99 -1.55 -18.21 0.02
N ILE A 100 -2.81 -18.65 0.12
CA ILE A 100 -3.69 -18.94 -1.02
C ILE A 100 -4.81 -17.92 -0.99
N ILE A 101 -4.91 -17.15 -2.05
CA ILE A 101 -5.88 -16.07 -2.22
C ILE A 101 -6.87 -16.47 -3.33
N GLU A 102 -8.15 -16.28 -3.08
CA GLU A 102 -9.20 -16.32 -4.10
C GLU A 102 -9.49 -14.90 -4.56
N LEU A 103 -9.03 -14.56 -5.75
CA LEU A 103 -9.04 -13.19 -6.28
C LEU A 103 -10.46 -12.61 -6.35
N ARG A 104 -11.44 -13.41 -6.78
CA ARG A 104 -12.82 -12.92 -6.97
C ARG A 104 -13.60 -12.76 -5.66
N LYS A 105 -13.02 -13.17 -4.53
CA LYS A 105 -13.57 -12.83 -3.20
C LYS A 105 -13.21 -11.43 -2.73
N ILE A 106 -12.26 -10.77 -3.39
CA ILE A 106 -11.93 -9.38 -3.08
C ILE A 106 -13.11 -8.50 -3.49
N PRO A 107 -13.69 -7.71 -2.56
CA PRO A 107 -14.78 -6.81 -2.89
C PRO A 107 -14.38 -5.85 -4.02
N SER A 108 -15.19 -5.78 -5.06
CA SER A 108 -14.95 -4.93 -6.22
C SER A 108 -16.19 -4.09 -6.54
N ALA A 109 -15.98 -2.82 -6.89
CA ALA A 109 -17.04 -1.94 -7.33
C ALA A 109 -17.46 -2.22 -8.78
N ASP A 110 -16.61 -2.86 -9.57
CA ASP A 110 -16.87 -3.25 -10.95
C ASP A 110 -16.52 -4.73 -11.15
N PRO A 111 -17.49 -5.57 -11.52
CA PRO A 111 -17.26 -6.99 -11.78
C PRO A 111 -16.44 -7.26 -13.04
N ALA A 112 -16.27 -6.27 -13.92
CA ALA A 112 -15.50 -6.39 -15.16
C ALA A 112 -14.01 -6.18 -14.96
N LEU A 113 -13.54 -5.83 -13.76
CA LEU A 113 -12.13 -5.66 -13.48
C LEU A 113 -11.33 -6.93 -13.78
N SER A 114 -10.22 -6.74 -14.50
CA SER A 114 -9.24 -7.79 -14.75
C SER A 114 -8.54 -8.24 -13.46
N PRO A 115 -7.89 -9.41 -13.44
CA PRO A 115 -7.12 -9.88 -12.29
C PRO A 115 -6.09 -8.85 -11.79
N MET A 116 -5.38 -8.21 -12.71
CA MET A 116 -4.40 -7.18 -12.39
C MET A 116 -5.06 -5.96 -11.73
N GLU A 117 -6.17 -5.49 -12.27
CA GLU A 117 -6.90 -4.34 -11.74
C GLU A 117 -7.47 -4.60 -10.33
N ILE A 118 -7.92 -5.84 -10.05
CA ILE A 118 -8.36 -6.22 -8.71
C ILE A 118 -7.19 -6.30 -7.74
N TRP A 119 -6.05 -6.85 -8.19
CA TRP A 119 -4.92 -7.16 -7.32
C TRP A 119 -4.01 -5.96 -7.05
N CYS A 120 -3.80 -5.08 -8.05
CA CYS A 120 -2.81 -4.01 -7.99
C CYS A 120 -3.39 -2.61 -7.79
N ASN A 121 -4.73 -2.44 -7.77
CA ASN A 121 -5.29 -1.10 -7.56
C ASN A 121 -5.01 -0.56 -6.16
N GLU A 122 -4.84 0.76 -6.09
CA GLU A 122 -4.54 1.49 -4.85
C GLU A 122 -5.79 2.18 -4.25
N ALA A 123 -6.97 1.56 -4.40
CA ALA A 123 -8.18 2.07 -3.75
C ALA A 123 -7.93 2.23 -2.25
N GLN A 124 -8.27 3.40 -1.73
CA GLN A 124 -7.98 3.82 -0.36
C GLN A 124 -8.89 3.16 0.68
N GLU A 125 -8.56 3.36 1.94
CA GLU A 125 -9.32 2.89 3.11
C GLU A 125 -9.55 1.39 3.09
N ARG A 126 -8.45 0.65 2.85
CA ARG A 126 -8.41 -0.80 2.92
C ARG A 126 -7.30 -1.28 3.83
N TYR A 127 -7.54 -2.41 4.46
CA TYR A 127 -6.58 -3.07 5.35
C TYR A 127 -6.58 -4.57 5.07
N VAL A 128 -5.41 -5.19 5.22
CA VAL A 128 -5.25 -6.65 5.23
C VAL A 128 -4.99 -7.09 6.66
N LEU A 129 -5.76 -8.06 7.14
CA LEU A 129 -5.63 -8.60 8.50
C LEU A 129 -5.47 -10.10 8.45
N LEU A 130 -4.74 -10.64 9.42
CA LEU A 130 -4.76 -12.06 9.74
C LEU A 130 -5.52 -12.28 11.03
N ILE A 131 -6.52 -13.16 10.99
CA ILE A 131 -7.30 -13.56 12.17
C ILE A 131 -7.40 -15.08 12.25
N LYS A 132 -7.59 -15.62 13.46
CA LYS A 132 -7.92 -17.04 13.63
C LYS A 132 -9.35 -17.31 13.21
N GLU A 133 -9.58 -18.47 12.59
CA GLU A 133 -10.93 -18.87 12.12
C GLU A 133 -11.98 -18.80 13.23
N GLN A 134 -11.64 -19.22 14.44
CA GLN A 134 -12.55 -19.18 15.60
C GLN A 134 -13.01 -17.76 16.00
N ASN A 135 -12.35 -16.73 15.50
CA ASN A 135 -12.66 -15.33 15.78
C ASN A 135 -13.50 -14.67 14.68
N LEU A 136 -13.80 -15.41 13.59
CA LEU A 136 -14.48 -14.85 12.41
C LEU A 136 -15.87 -14.31 12.75
N ASP A 137 -16.68 -15.07 13.48
CA ASP A 137 -18.04 -14.66 13.83
C ASP A 137 -18.04 -13.35 14.63
N LYS A 138 -17.18 -13.28 15.65
CA LYS A 138 -17.05 -12.08 16.45
C LYS A 138 -16.53 -10.88 15.67
N PHE A 139 -15.60 -11.12 14.73
CA PHE A 139 -15.12 -10.08 13.83
C PHE A 139 -16.21 -9.59 12.89
N SER A 140 -17.01 -10.53 12.35
CA SER A 140 -18.17 -10.23 11.50
C SER A 140 -19.20 -9.36 12.23
N ASP A 141 -19.54 -9.69 13.48
CA ASP A 141 -20.48 -8.90 14.30
C ASP A 141 -20.00 -7.45 14.50
N ILE A 142 -18.69 -7.27 14.72
CA ILE A 142 -18.10 -5.93 14.84
C ILE A 142 -18.21 -5.18 13.51
N CYS A 143 -17.85 -5.82 12.40
CA CYS A 143 -17.93 -5.21 11.07
C CYS A 143 -19.37 -4.85 10.70
N GLU A 144 -20.34 -5.68 11.02
CA GLU A 144 -21.76 -5.42 10.77
C GLU A 144 -22.26 -4.22 11.58
N ARG A 145 -21.89 -4.13 12.86
CA ARG A 145 -22.21 -3.00 13.73
C ARG A 145 -21.69 -1.68 13.17
N GLU A 146 -20.43 -1.67 12.73
CA GLU A 146 -19.77 -0.46 12.23
C GLU A 146 -20.07 -0.19 10.74
N LYS A 147 -20.82 -1.07 10.07
CA LYS A 147 -21.09 -0.97 8.62
C LYS A 147 -19.83 -0.96 7.78
N ALA A 148 -18.77 -1.62 8.23
CA ALA A 148 -17.52 -1.77 7.51
C ALA A 148 -17.52 -3.05 6.69
N PRO A 149 -17.45 -3.00 5.37
CA PRO A 149 -17.39 -4.19 4.54
C PRO A 149 -16.08 -4.92 4.74
N PHE A 150 -16.12 -6.24 4.72
CA PHE A 150 -14.95 -7.09 4.74
C PHE A 150 -15.19 -8.37 3.92
N ALA A 151 -14.11 -9.05 3.56
CA ALA A 151 -14.17 -10.36 2.94
C ALA A 151 -13.01 -11.25 3.41
N VAL A 152 -13.29 -12.54 3.57
CA VAL A 152 -12.25 -13.57 3.71
C VAL A 152 -11.74 -13.90 2.32
N ILE A 153 -10.58 -13.35 1.97
CA ILE A 153 -10.00 -13.48 0.63
C ILE A 153 -9.08 -14.69 0.49
N GLY A 154 -8.66 -15.31 1.60
CA GLY A 154 -7.76 -16.44 1.55
C GLY A 154 -7.38 -16.99 2.92
N ARG A 155 -6.35 -17.86 2.91
CA ARG A 155 -5.78 -18.47 4.11
C ARG A 155 -4.25 -18.49 4.02
N THR A 156 -3.62 -18.40 5.17
CA THR A 156 -2.16 -18.58 5.28
C THR A 156 -1.77 -20.05 5.18
N THR A 157 -0.61 -20.29 4.58
CA THR A 157 -0.02 -21.62 4.42
C THR A 157 1.35 -21.71 5.10
N SER A 158 1.79 -22.94 5.40
CA SER A 158 3.15 -23.19 5.91
C SER A 158 4.22 -23.16 4.81
N GLU A 159 3.83 -23.38 3.56
CA GLU A 159 4.71 -23.21 2.41
C GLU A 159 4.83 -21.74 2.10
N GLU A 160 6.05 -21.21 2.09
CA GLU A 160 6.34 -19.79 1.79
C GLU A 160 6.16 -19.48 0.29
N LYS A 161 4.93 -19.55 -0.16
CA LYS A 161 4.51 -19.35 -1.54
C LYS A 161 3.26 -18.51 -1.61
N LEU A 162 3.22 -17.56 -2.53
CA LEU A 162 2.02 -16.78 -2.83
C LEU A 162 1.29 -17.40 -4.01
N LEU A 163 0.05 -17.80 -3.77
CA LEU A 163 -0.88 -18.31 -4.77
C LEU A 163 -2.09 -17.40 -4.84
N VAL A 164 -2.34 -16.80 -5.99
CA VAL A 164 -3.54 -15.99 -6.26
C VAL A 164 -4.33 -16.64 -7.37
N TYR A 165 -5.44 -17.26 -7.03
CA TYR A 165 -6.29 -18.00 -7.95
C TYR A 165 -7.44 -17.13 -8.44
N ASP A 166 -7.70 -17.13 -9.74
CA ASP A 166 -8.89 -16.53 -10.34
C ASP A 166 -9.89 -17.62 -10.72
N SER A 167 -11.00 -17.68 -9.98
CA SER A 167 -12.06 -18.66 -10.21
C SER A 167 -12.87 -18.43 -11.49
N VAL A 168 -12.84 -17.21 -12.04
CA VAL A 168 -13.49 -16.88 -13.31
C VAL A 168 -12.66 -17.38 -14.49
N GLU A 169 -11.37 -17.04 -14.50
CA GLU A 169 -10.45 -17.45 -15.57
C GLU A 169 -9.87 -18.85 -15.35
N LYS A 170 -10.11 -19.44 -14.16
CA LYS A 170 -9.69 -20.80 -13.76
C LYS A 170 -8.18 -21.04 -13.85
N HIS A 171 -7.39 -20.03 -13.51
CA HIS A 171 -5.93 -20.14 -13.44
C HIS A 171 -5.35 -19.34 -12.26
N PHE A 172 -4.08 -19.54 -11.98
CA PHE A 172 -3.36 -18.75 -11.00
C PHE A 172 -2.84 -17.46 -11.66
N ALA A 173 -3.35 -16.30 -11.23
CA ALA A 173 -2.82 -15.00 -11.63
C ALA A 173 -1.42 -14.76 -11.03
N VAL A 174 -1.15 -15.35 -9.85
CA VAL A 174 0.18 -15.35 -9.22
C VAL A 174 0.47 -16.75 -8.67
N ASP A 175 1.66 -17.26 -8.98
CA ASP A 175 2.20 -18.51 -8.46
C ASP A 175 3.71 -18.31 -8.27
N LEU A 176 4.11 -17.74 -7.11
CA LEU A 176 5.49 -17.35 -6.85
C LEU A 176 5.94 -17.73 -5.44
N PRO A 177 7.15 -18.28 -5.27
CA PRO A 177 7.80 -18.37 -3.97
C PRO A 177 8.01 -16.97 -3.36
N MET A 178 7.83 -16.83 -2.05
CA MET A 178 8.03 -15.57 -1.33
C MET A 178 9.48 -15.05 -1.48
N SER A 179 10.45 -15.95 -1.63
CA SER A 179 11.85 -15.60 -1.89
C SER A 179 12.04 -14.79 -3.18
N ILE A 180 11.25 -15.05 -4.23
CA ILE A 180 11.33 -14.26 -5.48
C ILE A 180 10.80 -12.84 -5.27
N ILE A 181 9.81 -12.67 -4.39
CA ILE A 181 9.20 -11.37 -4.12
C ILE A 181 10.09 -10.52 -3.21
N PHE A 182 10.72 -11.14 -2.19
CA PHE A 182 11.44 -10.44 -1.12
C PHE A 182 12.96 -10.64 -1.12
N ASP A 183 13.51 -11.39 -2.08
CA ASP A 183 14.96 -11.56 -2.15
C ASP A 183 15.65 -10.24 -2.50
N LYS A 184 16.88 -10.13 -2.02
CA LYS A 184 17.67 -8.94 -2.25
C LYS A 184 18.04 -8.85 -3.74
N PRO A 185 17.77 -7.72 -4.41
CA PRO A 185 18.22 -7.52 -5.76
C PRO A 185 19.74 -7.65 -5.85
N PRO A 186 20.29 -8.04 -7.02
CA PRO A 186 21.73 -8.12 -7.22
C PRO A 186 22.41 -6.83 -6.77
N ARG A 187 23.53 -6.94 -6.05
CA ARG A 187 24.26 -5.77 -5.58
C ARG A 187 24.70 -4.91 -6.76
N LEU A 188 24.22 -3.68 -6.80
CA LEU A 188 24.70 -2.70 -7.78
C LEU A 188 26.11 -2.25 -7.39
N LEU A 189 27.11 -2.58 -8.22
CA LEU A 189 28.47 -2.10 -8.03
C LEU A 189 28.64 -0.75 -8.76
N ILE A 190 28.53 0.34 -8.03
CA ILE A 190 28.75 1.68 -8.57
C ILE A 190 30.22 2.03 -8.39
N LYS A 191 30.96 2.11 -9.49
CA LYS A 191 32.34 2.65 -9.50
C LYS A 191 32.25 4.16 -9.68
N ALA A 192 32.30 4.90 -8.58
CA ALA A 192 32.33 6.36 -8.61
C ALA A 192 33.76 6.87 -8.48
N GLN A 193 34.13 7.81 -9.32
CA GLN A 193 35.38 8.58 -9.19
C GLN A 193 35.01 9.97 -8.66
N ARG A 194 35.67 10.36 -7.58
CA ARG A 194 35.51 11.71 -7.05
C ARG A 194 36.24 12.71 -7.98
N LYS A 195 35.47 13.51 -8.71
CA LYS A 195 36.02 14.66 -9.43
C LYS A 195 36.08 15.82 -8.44
N VAL A 196 37.30 16.22 -8.09
CA VAL A 196 37.50 17.40 -7.26
C VAL A 196 37.34 18.62 -8.17
N SER A 197 36.24 19.33 -8.04
CA SER A 197 36.08 20.63 -8.68
C SER A 197 36.68 21.68 -7.77
N ILE A 198 37.71 22.35 -8.26
CA ILE A 198 38.31 23.50 -7.58
C ILE A 198 37.42 24.70 -7.92
N TYR A 199 36.56 25.06 -6.98
CA TYR A 199 35.77 26.28 -7.10
C TYR A 199 36.67 27.45 -6.66
N LYS A 200 36.78 28.51 -7.48
CA LYS A 200 37.33 29.77 -7.01
C LYS A 200 36.39 30.32 -5.94
N ASN A 201 36.95 30.62 -4.78
CA ASN A 201 36.16 31.35 -3.77
C ASN A 201 35.69 32.66 -4.39
N SER A 202 34.40 32.92 -4.31
CA SER A 202 33.85 34.22 -4.71
C SER A 202 34.37 35.29 -3.77
N ASP A 203 34.78 36.40 -4.34
CA ASP A 203 35.17 37.58 -3.54
C ASP A 203 33.93 38.30 -3.07
N HIS A 204 33.73 38.32 -1.77
CA HIS A 204 32.58 38.92 -1.11
C HIS A 204 32.93 40.23 -0.40
N SER A 205 34.14 40.74 -0.58
CA SER A 205 34.66 41.92 0.14
C SER A 205 33.84 43.21 -0.08
N ASN A 206 33.12 43.30 -1.20
CA ASN A 206 32.36 44.50 -1.58
C ASN A 206 30.81 44.27 -1.48
N ILE A 207 30.37 43.24 -0.74
CA ILE A 207 28.94 42.93 -0.62
C ILE A 207 28.35 43.73 0.55
N GLU A 208 27.36 44.58 0.24
CA GLU A 208 26.57 45.27 1.24
C GLU A 208 25.44 44.35 1.68
N LEU A 209 25.47 43.86 2.92
CA LEU A 209 24.53 42.89 3.47
C LEU A 209 23.06 43.36 3.41
N SER A 210 22.81 44.66 3.65
CA SER A 210 21.46 45.22 3.58
C SER A 210 20.87 45.13 2.18
N LYS A 211 21.67 45.42 1.16
CA LYS A 211 21.27 45.33 -0.24
C LYS A 211 21.01 43.87 -0.62
N VAL A 212 21.86 42.94 -0.27
CA VAL A 212 21.71 41.53 -0.55
C VAL A 212 20.43 40.98 0.13
N ALA A 213 20.17 41.35 1.38
CA ALA A 213 18.96 40.95 2.08
C ALA A 213 17.68 41.43 1.36
N HIS A 214 17.66 42.68 0.90
CA HIS A 214 16.58 43.23 0.11
C HIS A 214 16.40 42.52 -1.24
N ASP A 215 17.49 42.19 -1.90
CA ASP A 215 17.46 41.51 -3.19
C ASP A 215 16.98 40.06 -3.06
N ILE A 216 17.39 39.38 -1.99
CA ILE A 216 16.85 38.01 -1.68
C ILE A 216 15.35 38.03 -1.44
N LEU A 217 14.85 39.04 -0.72
CA LEU A 217 13.39 39.17 -0.48
C LEU A 217 12.59 39.45 -1.76
N LYS A 218 13.22 39.94 -2.83
CA LYS A 218 12.60 40.15 -4.13
C LYS A 218 12.62 38.92 -5.02
N PHE A 219 13.39 37.90 -4.68
CA PHE A 219 13.40 36.66 -5.45
C PHE A 219 12.00 36.00 -5.44
N PRO A 220 11.46 35.58 -6.59
CA PRO A 220 10.14 34.96 -6.65
C PRO A 220 9.97 33.79 -5.69
N SER A 221 10.99 32.94 -5.57
CA SER A 221 10.98 31.78 -4.66
C SER A 221 10.98 32.13 -3.16
N VAL A 222 11.26 33.40 -2.81
CA VAL A 222 11.32 33.86 -1.41
C VAL A 222 10.19 34.84 -1.11
N GLY A 223 9.93 35.80 -2.01
CA GLY A 223 9.00 36.90 -1.81
C GLY A 223 7.59 36.67 -2.37
N ASP A 224 7.42 35.76 -3.31
CA ASP A 224 6.11 35.45 -3.89
C ASP A 224 5.30 34.55 -2.93
N LYS A 225 4.12 35.02 -2.58
CA LYS A 225 3.17 34.30 -1.70
C LYS A 225 1.87 33.92 -2.42
N ARG A 226 1.91 33.88 -3.73
CA ARG A 226 0.80 33.38 -4.56
C ARG A 226 0.92 31.86 -4.69
N PHE A 227 0.29 31.13 -3.80
CA PHE A 227 0.08 29.68 -3.87
C PHE A 227 -1.38 29.38 -3.70
#